data_af57253d8355b98bc53f066dc733fa5f
#
_entry.id   af57253d8355b98bc53f066dc733fa5f
#
_cell.length_a   1.000
_cell.length_b   1.000
_cell.length_c   1.000
_cell.angle_alpha   90.00
_cell.angle_beta   90.00
_cell.angle_gamma   90.00
#
_symmetry.space_group_name_H-M   'P 1'
#
loop_
_entity.id
_entity.type
_entity.pdbx_description
1 polymer ?
#
loop_
_entity_poly.entity_id
_entity_poly.type
_entity_poly.pdbx_seq_one_letter_code
_entity_poly.pdbx_strand_id
1 'polypeptide(L)'
;MSLDDFYYDKAQREILSKTIHPLMMTRGVPGTHNTKEILNVIKKFNKSEYPIKIPIFNKLKDVRRRKKRIINEKTDIIILEGWCCGSPPIKKKYLQKNINILEKQFDKKLIWRNYYNNKLKNEYSELYKKFDKLIYFNAPSFSYVFNWRLKQEENMKITKNSKQGMNKKEIAEFIQHYEKITKWMMKILPIKADLTAYINTNQNITKISIA
;
A
#
# COMPACT_ATOMS: atom_id res chain seq x y z
N MET A 1 12.71 -4.22 0.87
CA MET A 1 12.17 -3.08 1.64
C MET A 1 10.67 -3.02 1.48
N SER A 2 9.95 -2.52 2.50
CA SER A 2 8.51 -2.36 2.47
C SER A 2 8.10 -0.94 2.06
N LEU A 3 7.09 -0.79 1.22
CA LEU A 3 6.46 0.51 0.95
C LEU A 3 5.93 1.14 2.24
N ASP A 4 5.45 0.30 3.15
CA ASP A 4 4.91 0.72 4.46
C ASP A 4 5.96 1.38 5.37
N ASP A 5 7.24 1.09 5.18
CA ASP A 5 8.31 1.76 5.94
C ASP A 5 8.47 3.24 5.56
N PHE A 6 7.91 3.65 4.44
CA PHE A 6 7.98 5.01 3.91
C PHE A 6 6.71 5.85 4.17
N TYR A 7 5.80 5.40 5.01
CA TYR A 7 4.64 6.23 5.38
C TYR A 7 5.07 7.60 5.91
N TYR A 8 4.30 8.61 5.56
CA TYR A 8 4.32 9.87 6.29
C TYR A 8 3.92 9.61 7.76
N ASP A 9 4.54 10.34 8.68
CA ASP A 9 4.17 10.28 10.09
C ASP A 9 2.77 10.87 10.32
N LYS A 10 2.29 10.75 11.55
CA LYS A 10 0.95 11.21 11.91
C LYS A 10 0.76 12.70 11.66
N ALA A 11 1.76 13.53 12.01
CA ALA A 11 1.68 14.99 11.83
C ALA A 11 1.56 15.39 10.35
N GLN A 12 2.33 14.75 9.46
CA GLN A 12 2.23 14.98 8.02
C GLN A 12 0.86 14.56 7.46
N ARG A 13 0.29 13.45 7.94
CA ARG A 13 -1.05 12.99 7.54
C ARG A 13 -2.16 13.88 8.11
N GLU A 14 -1.97 14.47 9.30
CA GLU A 14 -2.88 15.49 9.84
C GLU A 14 -2.93 16.72 8.95
N ILE A 15 -1.81 17.16 8.40
CA ILE A 15 -1.77 18.25 7.41
C ILE A 15 -2.57 17.85 6.17
N LEU A 16 -2.32 16.68 5.60
CA LEU A 16 -3.06 16.17 4.43
C LEU A 16 -4.57 16.05 4.73
N SER A 17 -4.92 15.62 5.93
CA SER A 17 -6.31 15.48 6.37
C SER A 17 -7.02 16.83 6.41
N LYS A 18 -6.34 17.89 6.85
CA LYS A 18 -6.89 19.25 6.93
C LYS A 18 -6.91 19.98 5.58
N THR A 19 -5.87 19.78 4.77
CA THR A 19 -5.69 20.52 3.52
C THR A 19 -6.31 19.87 2.31
N ILE A 20 -6.45 18.54 2.31
CA ILE A 20 -6.96 17.79 1.16
C ILE A 20 -8.32 17.15 1.50
N HIS A 21 -8.31 16.18 2.42
CA HIS A 21 -9.53 15.46 2.78
C HIS A 21 -9.34 14.65 4.08
N PRO A 22 -10.33 14.61 5.01
CA PRO A 22 -10.22 13.87 6.27
C PRO A 22 -9.79 12.40 6.12
N LEU A 23 -10.17 11.70 5.06
CA LEU A 23 -9.76 10.32 4.78
C LEU A 23 -8.25 10.15 4.54
N MET A 24 -7.49 11.23 4.32
CA MET A 24 -6.03 11.19 4.21
C MET A 24 -5.34 10.96 5.56
N MET A 25 -6.07 11.00 6.66
CA MET A 25 -5.57 10.59 7.97
C MET A 25 -5.19 9.11 8.01
N THR A 26 -5.92 8.26 7.28
CA THR A 26 -5.63 6.82 7.17
C THR A 26 -4.39 6.61 6.30
N ARG A 27 -3.36 5.96 6.89
CA ARG A 27 -2.14 5.60 6.15
C ARG A 27 -2.40 4.46 5.16
N GLY A 28 -1.54 4.32 4.15
CA GLY A 28 -1.54 3.23 3.18
C GLY A 28 -2.11 3.60 1.82
N VAL A 29 -3.00 4.57 1.77
CA VAL A 29 -3.56 5.06 0.50
C VAL A 29 -2.48 5.86 -0.26
N PRO A 30 -2.43 5.79 -1.61
CA PRO A 30 -1.48 6.57 -2.39
C PRO A 30 -1.53 8.07 -2.05
N GLY A 31 -0.35 8.66 -1.83
CA GLY A 31 -0.19 10.02 -1.32
C GLY A 31 0.09 10.09 0.19
N THR A 32 0.15 8.94 0.88
CA THR A 32 0.57 8.86 2.29
C THR A 32 1.96 8.25 2.48
N HIS A 33 2.70 8.02 1.39
CA HIS A 33 4.08 7.53 1.39
C HIS A 33 5.04 8.58 0.84
N ASN A 34 6.25 8.59 1.35
CA ASN A 34 7.35 9.41 0.82
C ASN A 34 8.01 8.73 -0.38
N THR A 35 7.38 8.83 -1.54
CA THR A 35 7.87 8.24 -2.80
C THR A 35 9.23 8.82 -3.22
N LYS A 36 9.52 10.08 -2.88
CA LYS A 36 10.83 10.70 -3.16
C LYS A 36 11.95 10.01 -2.38
N GLU A 37 11.70 9.62 -1.12
CA GLU A 37 12.69 8.89 -0.32
C GLU A 37 12.93 7.49 -0.87
N ILE A 38 11.88 6.80 -1.38
CA ILE A 38 12.03 5.51 -2.06
C ILE A 38 12.89 5.65 -3.32
N LEU A 39 12.58 6.63 -4.17
CA LEU A 39 13.36 6.92 -5.38
C LEU A 39 14.82 7.23 -5.06
N ASN A 40 15.10 7.94 -3.96
CA ASN A 40 16.46 8.20 -3.53
C ASN A 40 17.20 6.91 -3.08
N VAL A 41 16.51 5.99 -2.40
CA VAL A 41 17.07 4.67 -2.07
C VAL A 41 17.42 3.89 -3.33
N ILE A 42 16.50 3.82 -4.31
CA ILE A 42 16.73 3.15 -5.59
C ILE A 42 17.91 3.81 -6.35
N LYS A 43 17.95 5.15 -6.38
CA LYS A 43 19.06 5.89 -7.02
C LYS A 43 20.42 5.54 -6.41
N LYS A 44 20.52 5.50 -5.09
CA LYS A 44 21.75 5.12 -4.39
C LYS A 44 22.17 3.69 -4.69
N PHE A 45 21.22 2.76 -4.68
CA PHE A 45 21.44 1.38 -5.05
C PHE A 45 22.01 1.27 -6.47
N ASN A 46 21.36 1.89 -7.47
CA ASN A 46 21.80 1.85 -8.86
C ASN A 46 23.20 2.45 -9.08
N LYS A 47 23.61 3.39 -8.21
CA LYS A 47 24.92 4.01 -8.24
C LYS A 47 25.96 3.33 -7.34
N SER A 48 25.59 2.27 -6.65
CA SER A 48 26.42 1.62 -5.61
C SER A 48 26.91 2.59 -4.52
N GLU A 49 26.08 3.59 -4.16
CA GLU A 49 26.37 4.58 -3.11
C GLU A 49 25.96 4.05 -1.74
N TYR A 50 26.85 3.39 -1.04
CA TYR A 50 26.63 2.84 0.30
C TYR A 50 27.29 3.72 1.39
N PRO A 51 26.79 3.71 2.65
CA PRO A 51 25.63 2.95 3.13
C PRO A 51 24.29 3.52 2.68
N ILE A 52 23.31 2.63 2.43
CA ILE A 52 21.92 3.00 2.14
C ILE A 52 21.10 2.93 3.43
N LYS A 53 20.42 4.02 3.76
CA LYS A 53 19.57 4.13 4.96
C LYS A 53 18.10 4.01 4.59
N ILE A 54 17.44 2.96 5.06
CA ILE A 54 16.02 2.69 4.84
C ILE A 54 15.24 3.03 6.12
N PRO A 55 14.17 3.84 6.04
CA PRO A 55 13.35 4.15 7.20
C PRO A 55 12.68 2.88 7.75
N ILE A 56 12.19 2.95 8.97
CA ILE A 56 11.38 1.90 9.62
C ILE A 56 10.15 2.58 10.19
N PHE A 57 8.97 2.06 9.85
CA PHE A 57 7.71 2.54 10.40
C PHE A 57 7.19 1.64 11.52
N ASN A 58 6.82 2.22 12.64
CA ASN A 58 6.18 1.51 13.73
C ASN A 58 4.66 1.60 13.58
N LYS A 59 4.05 0.56 13.03
CA LYS A 59 2.60 0.50 12.77
C LYS A 59 1.74 0.60 14.03
N LEU A 60 2.25 0.17 15.19
CA LEU A 60 1.51 0.23 16.46
C LEU A 60 1.47 1.64 17.05
N LYS A 61 2.63 2.32 17.04
CA LYS A 61 2.73 3.69 17.54
C LYS A 61 2.37 4.73 16.46
N ASP A 62 2.14 4.28 15.24
CA ASP A 62 1.82 5.11 14.05
C ASP A 62 2.84 6.20 13.78
N VAL A 63 4.13 5.89 13.97
CA VAL A 63 5.26 6.83 13.83
C VAL A 63 6.44 6.21 13.09
N ARG A 64 7.23 7.05 12.44
CA ARG A 64 8.55 6.66 11.92
C ARG A 64 9.52 6.47 13.09
N ARG A 65 10.33 5.40 13.06
CA ARG A 65 11.38 5.18 14.07
C ARG A 65 12.56 6.12 13.79
N ARG A 66 13.23 6.57 14.85
CA ARG A 66 14.50 7.28 14.73
C ARG A 66 15.61 6.38 14.13
N LYS A 67 15.66 5.10 14.57
CA LYS A 67 16.57 4.09 14.01
C LYS A 67 16.14 3.73 12.58
N LYS A 68 17.12 3.69 11.67
CA LYS A 68 16.95 3.23 10.28
C LYS A 68 17.61 1.87 10.10
N ARG A 69 17.17 1.10 9.11
CA ARG A 69 17.91 -0.06 8.62
C ARG A 69 19.04 0.46 7.75
N ILE A 70 20.26 -0.03 7.97
CA ILE A 70 21.44 0.38 7.23
C ILE A 70 21.91 -0.81 6.40
N ILE A 71 22.09 -0.61 5.11
CA ILE A 71 22.69 -1.56 4.18
C ILE A 71 24.09 -1.02 3.88
N ASN A 72 25.11 -1.69 4.35
CA ASN A 72 26.49 -1.25 4.26
C ASN A 72 27.17 -1.75 2.99
N GLU A 73 26.76 -2.90 2.48
CA GLU A 73 27.41 -3.61 1.40
C GLU A 73 26.58 -3.58 0.13
N LYS A 74 27.24 -3.75 -1.00
CA LYS A 74 26.59 -3.87 -2.30
C LYS A 74 25.61 -5.05 -2.28
N THR A 75 24.42 -4.81 -2.79
CA THR A 75 23.40 -5.83 -3.01
C THR A 75 23.03 -5.88 -4.48
N ASP A 76 22.72 -7.07 -5.00
CA ASP A 76 22.43 -7.27 -6.42
C ASP A 76 20.97 -7.00 -6.77
N ILE A 77 20.07 -7.16 -5.79
CA ILE A 77 18.63 -7.05 -6.00
C ILE A 77 17.99 -6.20 -4.90
N ILE A 78 17.09 -5.30 -5.29
CA ILE A 78 16.13 -4.66 -4.40
C ILE A 78 14.74 -5.25 -4.63
N ILE A 79 14.14 -5.78 -3.57
CA ILE A 79 12.72 -6.13 -3.55
C ILE A 79 11.97 -5.02 -2.81
N LEU A 80 11.05 -4.33 -3.51
CA LEU A 80 10.09 -3.42 -2.90
C LEU A 80 8.73 -4.11 -2.87
N GLU A 81 8.23 -4.41 -1.69
CA GLU A 81 6.90 -4.99 -1.50
C GLU A 81 5.93 -3.95 -0.91
N GLY A 82 4.65 -4.10 -1.19
CA GLY A 82 3.61 -3.26 -0.62
C GLY A 82 2.27 -3.45 -1.32
N TRP A 83 1.20 -3.06 -0.62
CA TRP A 83 -0.15 -3.30 -1.09
C TRP A 83 -0.45 -2.70 -2.48
N CYS A 84 -0.12 -1.44 -2.73
CA CYS A 84 -0.46 -0.78 -3.99
C CYS A 84 0.70 -0.74 -5.00
N CYS A 85 1.78 -1.53 -4.78
CA CYS A 85 2.90 -1.60 -5.71
C CYS A 85 2.44 -2.05 -7.10
N GLY A 86 2.83 -1.30 -8.12
CA GLY A 86 2.44 -1.54 -9.51
C GLY A 86 1.02 -1.09 -9.88
N SER A 87 0.23 -0.53 -8.95
CA SER A 87 -1.13 -0.09 -9.24
C SER A 87 -1.15 1.03 -10.30
N PRO A 88 -1.76 0.82 -11.46
CA PRO A 88 -1.96 1.91 -12.42
C PRO A 88 -3.06 2.86 -11.95
N PRO A 89 -3.10 4.11 -12.47
CA PRO A 89 -4.19 5.02 -12.19
C PRO A 89 -5.52 4.44 -12.64
N ILE A 90 -6.55 4.70 -11.84
CA ILE A 90 -7.91 4.18 -12.08
C ILE A 90 -8.58 4.98 -13.18
N LYS A 91 -9.21 4.31 -14.13
CA LYS A 91 -9.97 4.97 -15.21
C LYS A 91 -11.13 5.80 -14.64
N LYS A 92 -11.39 6.98 -15.20
CA LYS A 92 -12.38 7.97 -14.72
C LYS A 92 -13.75 7.35 -14.43
N LYS A 93 -14.31 6.57 -15.38
CA LYS A 93 -15.61 5.89 -15.22
C LYS A 93 -15.66 4.99 -13.98
N TYR A 94 -14.58 4.27 -13.67
CA TYR A 94 -14.52 3.39 -12.51
C TYR A 94 -14.27 4.19 -11.20
N LEU A 95 -13.45 5.23 -11.26
CA LEU A 95 -13.15 6.10 -10.13
C LEU A 95 -14.40 6.81 -9.60
N GLN A 96 -15.26 7.27 -10.49
CA GLN A 96 -16.49 8.02 -10.14
C GLN A 96 -17.58 7.15 -9.47
N LYS A 97 -17.63 5.86 -9.79
CA LYS A 97 -18.65 4.95 -9.23
C LYS A 97 -18.35 4.68 -7.75
N ASN A 98 -19.30 4.98 -6.86
CA ASN A 98 -19.18 4.58 -5.45
C ASN A 98 -19.31 3.05 -5.34
N ILE A 99 -18.40 2.42 -4.60
CA ILE A 99 -18.39 0.96 -4.41
C ILE A 99 -18.60 0.54 -2.96
N ASN A 100 -18.54 1.46 -2.02
CA ASN A 100 -18.76 1.22 -0.60
C ASN A 100 -19.36 2.43 0.10
N ILE A 101 -19.67 2.26 1.38
CA ILE A 101 -20.31 3.28 2.23
C ILE A 101 -19.37 4.46 2.47
N LEU A 102 -18.09 4.20 2.69
CA LEU A 102 -17.09 5.26 2.92
C LEU A 102 -17.05 6.27 1.76
N GLU A 103 -16.99 5.79 0.52
CA GLU A 103 -16.99 6.65 -0.66
C GLU A 103 -18.30 7.42 -0.80
N LYS A 104 -19.44 6.72 -0.56
CA LYS A 104 -20.78 7.31 -0.69
C LYS A 104 -21.03 8.41 0.34
N GLN A 105 -20.59 8.23 1.57
CA GLN A 105 -20.88 9.16 2.66
C GLN A 105 -19.82 10.26 2.78
N PHE A 106 -18.54 9.92 2.71
CA PHE A 106 -17.45 10.83 3.06
C PHE A 106 -16.72 11.43 1.86
N ASP A 107 -16.82 10.83 0.64
CA ASP A 107 -16.14 11.37 -0.54
C ASP A 107 -17.12 11.64 -1.71
N LYS A 108 -18.25 12.26 -1.42
CA LYS A 108 -19.30 12.59 -2.41
C LYS A 108 -18.77 13.45 -3.57
N LYS A 109 -17.83 14.36 -3.27
CA LYS A 109 -17.23 15.29 -4.24
C LYS A 109 -16.02 14.71 -4.96
N LEU A 110 -15.65 13.44 -4.72
CA LEU A 110 -14.51 12.77 -5.35
C LEU A 110 -13.14 13.42 -5.02
N ILE A 111 -13.03 14.21 -3.98
CA ILE A 111 -11.78 14.93 -3.64
C ILE A 111 -10.70 13.93 -3.25
N TRP A 112 -11.01 13.02 -2.34
CA TRP A 112 -10.09 11.99 -1.87
C TRP A 112 -9.69 11.03 -3.00
N ARG A 113 -10.67 10.53 -3.76
CA ARG A 113 -10.41 9.59 -4.88
C ARG A 113 -9.60 10.24 -5.99
N ASN A 114 -9.90 11.48 -6.36
CA ASN A 114 -9.11 12.20 -7.36
C ASN A 114 -7.69 12.47 -6.86
N TYR A 115 -7.51 12.81 -5.59
CA TYR A 115 -6.20 13.06 -5.02
C TYR A 115 -5.31 11.80 -5.09
N TYR A 116 -5.75 10.67 -4.53
CA TYR A 116 -4.93 9.47 -4.55
C TYR A 116 -4.71 8.95 -5.98
N ASN A 117 -5.69 9.10 -6.86
CA ASN A 117 -5.55 8.69 -8.25
C ASN A 117 -4.55 9.57 -9.02
N ASN A 118 -4.52 10.87 -8.71
CA ASN A 118 -3.50 11.77 -9.26
C ASN A 118 -2.09 11.40 -8.75
N LYS A 119 -1.97 10.99 -7.48
CA LYS A 119 -0.71 10.44 -6.95
C LYS A 119 -0.29 9.18 -7.69
N LEU A 120 -1.20 8.23 -7.94
CA LEU A 120 -0.92 7.06 -8.77
C LEU A 120 -0.45 7.42 -10.17
N LYS A 121 -1.10 8.42 -10.79
CA LYS A 121 -0.77 8.86 -12.15
C LYS A 121 0.63 9.49 -12.25
N ASN A 122 1.06 10.21 -11.23
CA ASN A 122 2.31 10.99 -11.23
C ASN A 122 3.39 10.30 -10.38
N GLU A 123 3.42 10.54 -9.08
CA GLU A 123 4.51 10.15 -8.19
C GLU A 123 4.76 8.63 -8.15
N TYR A 124 3.67 7.85 -8.08
CA TYR A 124 3.79 6.38 -8.03
C TYR A 124 4.13 5.80 -9.41
N SER A 125 3.62 6.40 -10.49
CA SER A 125 4.00 6.00 -11.84
C SER A 125 5.51 6.18 -12.08
N GLU A 126 6.09 7.29 -11.62
CA GLU A 126 7.54 7.51 -11.70
C GLU A 126 8.33 6.49 -10.88
N LEU A 127 7.82 6.09 -9.73
CA LEU A 127 8.42 5.04 -8.92
C LEU A 127 8.36 3.69 -9.65
N TYR A 128 7.19 3.33 -10.20
CA TYR A 128 6.98 2.03 -10.83
C TYR A 128 7.73 1.86 -12.15
N LYS A 129 8.07 2.96 -12.84
CA LYS A 129 8.98 2.94 -13.99
C LYS A 129 10.42 2.50 -13.64
N LYS A 130 10.75 2.44 -12.34
CA LYS A 130 12.06 1.96 -11.87
C LYS A 130 12.07 0.46 -11.56
N PHE A 131 10.94 -0.22 -11.70
CA PHE A 131 10.86 -1.66 -11.51
C PHE A 131 11.28 -2.37 -12.80
N ASP A 132 12.25 -3.26 -12.71
CA ASP A 132 12.62 -4.15 -13.81
C ASP A 132 11.60 -5.27 -13.97
N LYS A 133 11.03 -5.74 -12.84
CA LYS A 133 10.04 -6.80 -12.78
C LYS A 133 8.96 -6.51 -11.75
N LEU A 134 7.72 -6.86 -12.08
CA LEU A 134 6.57 -6.78 -11.21
C LEU A 134 6.00 -8.17 -10.96
N ILE A 135 5.99 -8.58 -9.70
CA ILE A 135 5.33 -9.82 -9.23
C ILE A 135 4.04 -9.41 -8.52
N TYR A 136 2.92 -9.96 -8.96
CA TYR A 136 1.61 -9.68 -8.39
C TYR A 136 1.00 -10.92 -7.72
N PHE A 137 0.60 -10.78 -6.46
CA PHE A 137 -0.17 -11.80 -5.76
C PHE A 137 -1.66 -11.51 -5.90
N ASN A 138 -2.34 -12.32 -6.69
CA ASN A 138 -3.75 -12.14 -6.99
C ASN A 138 -4.63 -12.93 -6.02
N ALA A 139 -5.36 -12.22 -5.16
CA ALA A 139 -6.33 -12.81 -4.23
C ALA A 139 -7.57 -13.30 -4.99
N PRO A 140 -8.32 -14.31 -4.46
CA PRO A 140 -9.53 -14.82 -5.11
C PRO A 140 -10.62 -13.77 -5.24
N SER A 141 -10.82 -12.95 -4.21
CA SER A 141 -11.71 -11.80 -4.22
C SER A 141 -11.39 -10.83 -3.07
N PHE A 142 -11.91 -9.61 -3.15
CA PHE A 142 -11.76 -8.64 -2.06
C PHE A 142 -12.46 -9.07 -0.76
N SER A 143 -13.49 -9.90 -0.81
CA SER A 143 -14.20 -10.37 0.39
C SER A 143 -13.28 -11.12 1.38
N TYR A 144 -12.23 -11.78 0.88
CA TYR A 144 -11.26 -12.46 1.75
C TYR A 144 -10.33 -11.51 2.52
N VAL A 145 -10.17 -10.26 2.05
CA VAL A 145 -9.33 -9.26 2.72
C VAL A 145 -9.81 -9.01 4.14
N PHE A 146 -11.14 -9.00 4.36
CA PHE A 146 -11.71 -8.85 5.70
C PHE A 146 -11.28 -9.99 6.64
N ASN A 147 -11.44 -11.24 6.19
CA ASN A 147 -11.10 -12.41 6.99
C ASN A 147 -9.59 -12.48 7.28
N TRP A 148 -8.77 -12.18 6.28
CA TRP A 148 -7.32 -12.14 6.46
C TRP A 148 -6.89 -11.03 7.41
N ARG A 149 -7.52 -9.86 7.32
CA ARG A 149 -7.26 -8.77 8.25
C ARG A 149 -7.70 -9.08 9.66
N LEU A 150 -8.87 -9.71 9.83
CA LEU A 150 -9.36 -10.18 11.13
C LEU A 150 -8.37 -11.16 11.77
N LYS A 151 -7.96 -12.19 11.03
CA LYS A 151 -6.97 -13.17 11.48
C LYS A 151 -5.64 -12.49 11.87
N GLN A 152 -5.21 -11.48 11.11
CA GLN A 152 -4.00 -10.71 11.42
C GLN A 152 -4.13 -9.95 12.75
N GLU A 153 -5.29 -9.31 13.01
CA GLU A 153 -5.54 -8.60 14.27
C GLU A 153 -5.61 -9.58 15.46
N GLU A 154 -6.26 -10.73 15.29
CA GLU A 154 -6.32 -11.79 16.30
C GLU A 154 -4.92 -12.33 16.64
N ASN A 155 -4.12 -12.65 15.63
CA ASN A 155 -2.74 -13.09 15.84
C ASN A 155 -1.88 -12.02 16.54
N MET A 156 -2.05 -10.73 16.19
CA MET A 156 -1.33 -9.65 16.88
C MET A 156 -1.71 -9.54 18.35
N LYS A 157 -2.98 -9.72 18.70
CA LYS A 157 -3.45 -9.72 20.10
C LYS A 157 -2.82 -10.85 20.92
N ILE A 158 -2.80 -12.05 20.33
CA ILE A 158 -2.21 -13.25 20.96
C ILE A 158 -0.70 -13.04 21.16
N THR A 159 0.03 -12.73 20.08
CA THR A 159 1.50 -12.64 20.10
C THR A 159 2.02 -11.54 21.04
N LYS A 160 1.28 -10.46 21.24
CA LYS A 160 1.71 -9.31 22.04
C LYS A 160 1.03 -9.21 23.38
N ASN A 161 0.20 -10.19 23.76
CA ASN A 161 -0.63 -10.16 24.96
C ASN A 161 -1.31 -8.80 25.17
N SER A 162 -1.81 -8.20 24.08
CA SER A 162 -2.33 -6.85 24.05
C SER A 162 -3.81 -6.85 23.72
N LYS A 163 -4.58 -6.10 24.51
CA LYS A 163 -6.00 -5.80 24.21
C LYS A 163 -6.16 -4.77 23.07
N GLN A 164 -5.06 -4.17 22.59
CA GLN A 164 -5.08 -3.18 21.52
C GLN A 164 -5.25 -3.85 20.16
N GLY A 165 -6.09 -3.29 19.32
CA GLY A 165 -6.35 -3.75 17.96
C GLY A 165 -7.78 -3.47 17.56
N MET A 166 -8.05 -3.42 16.27
CA MET A 166 -9.37 -3.14 15.72
C MET A 166 -10.36 -4.28 16.03
N ASN A 167 -11.60 -3.92 16.33
CA ASN A 167 -12.72 -4.86 16.36
C ASN A 167 -13.24 -5.13 14.94
N LYS A 168 -14.20 -6.06 14.81
CA LYS A 168 -14.76 -6.46 13.50
C LYS A 168 -15.37 -5.28 12.72
N LYS A 169 -16.07 -4.37 13.40
CA LYS A 169 -16.69 -3.20 12.77
C LYS A 169 -15.63 -2.22 12.27
N GLU A 170 -14.65 -1.93 13.10
CA GLU A 170 -13.52 -1.06 12.75
C GLU A 170 -12.71 -1.63 11.58
N ILE A 171 -12.51 -2.96 11.52
CA ILE A 171 -11.86 -3.60 10.37
C ILE A 171 -12.70 -3.43 9.10
N ALA A 172 -14.01 -3.64 9.18
CA ALA A 172 -14.91 -3.48 8.04
C ALA A 172 -14.92 -2.04 7.49
N GLU A 173 -14.84 -1.05 8.37
CA GLU A 173 -14.72 0.37 7.99
C GLU A 173 -13.34 0.66 7.42
N PHE A 174 -12.29 0.18 8.05
CA PHE A 174 -10.90 0.40 7.65
C PHE A 174 -10.59 -0.13 6.25
N ILE A 175 -11.01 -1.36 5.93
CA ILE A 175 -10.68 -1.96 4.62
C ILE A 175 -11.34 -1.24 3.43
N GLN A 176 -12.41 -0.46 3.67
CA GLN A 176 -13.07 0.31 2.61
C GLN A 176 -12.13 1.34 1.96
N HIS A 177 -11.14 1.84 2.69
CA HIS A 177 -10.12 2.76 2.15
C HIS A 177 -9.31 2.12 1.01
N TYR A 178 -9.15 0.80 1.03
CA TYR A 178 -8.30 0.04 0.12
C TYR A 178 -9.09 -0.64 -1.01
N GLU A 179 -10.40 -0.79 -0.83
CA GLU A 179 -11.24 -1.65 -1.66
C GLU A 179 -11.19 -1.30 -3.16
N LYS A 180 -11.33 -0.01 -3.50
CA LYS A 180 -11.38 0.41 -4.91
C LYS A 180 -10.06 0.13 -5.64
N ILE A 181 -8.95 0.48 -5.03
CA ILE A 181 -7.62 0.24 -5.62
C ILE A 181 -7.35 -1.26 -5.71
N THR A 182 -7.66 -2.03 -4.67
CA THR A 182 -7.47 -3.49 -4.69
C THR A 182 -8.28 -4.13 -5.81
N LYS A 183 -9.58 -3.82 -5.92
CA LYS A 183 -10.43 -4.35 -7.01
C LYS A 183 -9.94 -3.90 -8.39
N TRP A 184 -9.38 -2.70 -8.52
CA TRP A 184 -8.77 -2.23 -9.74
C TRP A 184 -7.51 -3.01 -10.09
N MET A 185 -6.62 -3.23 -9.12
CA MET A 185 -5.41 -4.04 -9.30
C MET A 185 -5.76 -5.47 -9.68
N MET A 186 -6.71 -6.11 -9.00
CA MET A 186 -7.19 -7.46 -9.34
C MET A 186 -7.67 -7.60 -10.78
N LYS A 187 -8.22 -6.52 -11.35
CA LYS A 187 -8.67 -6.49 -12.76
C LYS A 187 -7.52 -6.27 -13.75
N ILE A 188 -6.52 -5.48 -13.38
CA ILE A 188 -5.53 -4.97 -14.35
C ILE A 188 -4.17 -5.66 -14.22
N LEU A 189 -3.71 -5.93 -13.00
CA LEU A 189 -2.36 -6.45 -12.79
C LEU A 189 -2.13 -7.88 -13.29
N PRO A 190 -3.11 -8.80 -13.26
CA PRO A 190 -2.91 -10.12 -13.86
C PRO A 190 -2.51 -10.11 -15.34
N ILE A 191 -2.80 -8.98 -16.06
CA ILE A 191 -2.47 -8.82 -17.48
C ILE A 191 -1.18 -8.01 -17.65
N LYS A 192 -0.77 -7.25 -16.62
CA LYS A 192 0.33 -6.28 -16.71
C LYS A 192 1.59 -6.68 -15.94
N ALA A 193 1.46 -7.53 -14.95
CA ALA A 193 2.59 -8.00 -14.16
C ALA A 193 3.41 -9.02 -14.95
N ASP A 194 4.72 -9.01 -14.79
CA ASP A 194 5.61 -10.00 -15.38
C ASP A 194 5.34 -11.41 -14.84
N LEU A 195 4.92 -11.49 -13.58
CA LEU A 195 4.49 -12.74 -12.95
C LEU A 195 3.27 -12.49 -12.09
N THR A 196 2.24 -13.30 -12.25
CA THR A 196 1.06 -13.33 -11.39
C THR A 196 0.98 -14.66 -10.65
N ALA A 197 1.06 -14.60 -9.31
CA ALA A 197 0.82 -15.72 -8.42
C ALA A 197 -0.63 -15.67 -7.92
N TYR A 198 -1.45 -16.62 -8.32
CA TYR A 198 -2.83 -16.74 -7.83
C TYR A 198 -2.82 -17.48 -6.49
N ILE A 199 -3.43 -16.87 -5.49
CA ILE A 199 -3.51 -17.45 -4.15
C ILE A 199 -4.94 -17.87 -3.82
N ASN A 200 -5.09 -18.92 -3.04
CA ASN A 200 -6.39 -19.38 -2.54
C ASN A 200 -6.78 -18.67 -1.24
N THR A 201 -7.90 -19.06 -0.66
CA THR A 201 -8.44 -18.49 0.58
C THR A 201 -7.51 -18.66 1.79
N ASN A 202 -6.65 -19.67 1.76
CA ASN A 202 -5.63 -19.94 2.78
C ASN A 202 -4.28 -19.27 2.48
N GLN A 203 -4.24 -18.39 1.48
CA GLN A 203 -3.04 -17.67 1.02
C GLN A 203 -1.94 -18.57 0.44
N ASN A 204 -2.27 -19.79 0.03
CA ASN A 204 -1.35 -20.68 -0.70
C ASN A 204 -1.40 -20.37 -2.20
N ILE A 205 -0.24 -20.39 -2.86
CA ILE A 205 -0.14 -20.25 -4.31
C ILE A 205 -0.73 -21.50 -4.97
N THR A 206 -1.69 -21.30 -5.88
CA THR A 206 -2.37 -22.38 -6.61
C THR A 206 -2.03 -22.39 -8.09
N LYS A 207 -1.62 -21.24 -8.63
CA LYS A 207 -1.26 -21.08 -10.04
C LYS A 207 -0.27 -19.94 -10.19
N ILE A 208 0.68 -20.09 -11.11
CA ILE A 208 1.57 -19.01 -11.55
C ILE A 208 1.34 -18.79 -13.04
N SER A 209 1.26 -17.52 -13.45
CA SER A 209 1.24 -17.09 -14.85
C SER A 209 2.39 -16.12 -15.06
N ILE A 210 3.14 -16.33 -16.12
CA ILE A 210 4.24 -15.45 -16.55
C ILE A 210 3.80 -14.77 -17.87
N ALA A 211 3.98 -13.46 -17.97
CA ALA A 211 3.63 -12.67 -19.16
C ALA A 211 4.69 -12.84 -20.26
#